data_a6fc6fbac4706aaa561c189807e9f67c
#
_entry.id   a6fc6fbac4706aaa561c189807e9f67c
#
_cell.length_a   1.000
_cell.length_b   1.000
_cell.length_c   1.000
_cell.angle_alpha   90.00
_cell.angle_beta   90.00
_cell.angle_gamma   90.00
#
_symmetry.space_group_name_H-M   'P 1'
#
loop_
_entity.id
_entity.type
_entity.pdbx_description
1 polymer ?
#
loop_
_entity_poly.entity_id
_entity_poly.type
_entity_poly.pdbx_seq_one_letter_code
_entity_poly.pdbx_strand_id
1 'polypeptide(L)'
;MNISCPVAICNGDLLFLDIIAKECKDVDILGINCYRGESFGDLFSRVKTEYGKPVLFTEFGSDAFNAVTQGEAQKEQADILLHNWTEIYLNAAGLGNNGNAIGGFTFQWTDGWWKTGQTTNLSIHDTRASWSNGGYKFDYVEGSNNMNEEWFGICAKGTPDARGIYELYPRAAYYVLKDVHKINPYAAGSTTSSIISQVSGVNVMSSVLSARSDKAALQGEKTKLIGL
;
A
#
# COMPACT_ATOMS: atom_id res chain seq x y z
N MET A 1 -4.49 13.05 -33.35
CA MET A 1 -3.13 12.69 -32.96
C MET A 1 -3.06 11.17 -32.91
N ASN A 2 -2.13 10.54 -33.59
CA ASN A 2 -1.85 9.12 -33.37
C ASN A 2 -1.02 9.00 -32.08
N ILE A 3 -1.68 8.78 -30.95
CA ILE A 3 -0.99 8.57 -29.68
C ILE A 3 -0.50 7.12 -29.69
N SER A 4 0.80 6.93 -29.67
CA SER A 4 1.43 5.60 -29.62
C SER A 4 1.59 5.06 -28.17
N CYS A 5 1.27 5.87 -27.16
CA CYS A 5 1.36 5.50 -25.77
C CYS A 5 -0.02 5.14 -25.21
N PRO A 6 -0.14 4.12 -24.33
CA PRO A 6 -1.37 3.84 -23.62
C PRO A 6 -1.84 5.03 -22.78
N VAL A 7 -3.15 5.25 -22.73
CA VAL A 7 -3.79 6.31 -21.96
C VAL A 7 -4.45 5.69 -20.74
N ALA A 8 -4.14 6.20 -19.56
CA ALA A 8 -4.78 5.81 -18.31
C ALA A 8 -5.64 6.94 -17.75
N ILE A 9 -6.77 6.58 -17.15
CA ILE A 9 -7.54 7.46 -16.25
C ILE A 9 -7.24 7.05 -14.81
N CYS A 10 -7.23 8.00 -13.88
CA CYS A 10 -7.19 7.68 -12.46
C CYS A 10 -8.55 7.97 -11.83
N ASN A 11 -9.09 7.02 -11.07
CA ASN A 11 -10.40 7.10 -10.45
C ASN A 11 -10.36 6.57 -9.00
N GLY A 12 -11.31 7.04 -8.17
CA GLY A 12 -11.50 6.50 -6.83
C GLY A 12 -12.23 5.17 -6.86
N ASP A 13 -11.54 4.08 -6.52
CA ASP A 13 -12.06 2.71 -6.57
C ASP A 13 -12.79 2.42 -7.91
N LEU A 14 -13.93 1.77 -7.88
CA LEU A 14 -14.78 1.50 -9.05
C LEU A 14 -15.94 2.52 -9.22
N LEU A 15 -15.77 3.73 -8.66
CA LEU A 15 -16.76 4.78 -8.84
C LEU A 15 -16.96 5.08 -10.32
N PHE A 16 -18.21 5.16 -10.75
CA PHE A 16 -18.58 5.48 -12.14
C PHE A 16 -17.99 4.53 -13.21
N LEU A 17 -17.69 3.27 -12.85
CA LEU A 17 -17.07 2.31 -13.77
C LEU A 17 -17.90 2.11 -15.04
N ASP A 18 -19.22 2.03 -14.92
CA ASP A 18 -20.16 1.92 -16.02
C ASP A 18 -20.11 3.13 -16.97
N ILE A 19 -20.01 4.33 -16.42
CA ILE A 19 -19.89 5.57 -17.19
C ILE A 19 -18.53 5.60 -17.91
N ILE A 20 -17.45 5.29 -17.20
CA ILE A 20 -16.10 5.25 -17.80
C ILE A 20 -16.06 4.21 -18.94
N ALA A 21 -16.60 3.03 -18.73
CA ALA A 21 -16.66 1.99 -19.74
C ALA A 21 -17.44 2.41 -20.99
N LYS A 22 -18.52 3.18 -20.81
CA LYS A 22 -19.38 3.64 -21.90
C LYS A 22 -18.81 4.85 -22.63
N GLU A 23 -18.34 5.86 -21.91
CA GLU A 23 -18.02 7.17 -22.49
C GLU A 23 -16.51 7.34 -22.78
N CYS A 24 -15.62 6.64 -22.05
CA CYS A 24 -14.17 6.81 -22.19
C CYS A 24 -13.54 5.70 -23.05
N LYS A 25 -14.01 5.55 -24.29
CA LYS A 25 -13.58 4.45 -25.19
C LYS A 25 -12.08 4.49 -25.52
N ASP A 26 -11.48 5.67 -25.55
CA ASP A 26 -10.08 5.87 -25.91
C ASP A 26 -9.11 5.71 -24.72
N VAL A 27 -9.64 5.44 -23.52
CA VAL A 27 -8.82 5.12 -22.34
C VAL A 27 -8.46 3.65 -22.39
N ASP A 28 -7.17 3.33 -22.30
CA ASP A 28 -6.64 1.96 -22.40
C ASP A 28 -6.56 1.26 -21.05
N ILE A 29 -6.33 1.99 -19.97
CA ILE A 29 -6.05 1.47 -18.63
C ILE A 29 -6.94 2.17 -17.61
N LEU A 30 -7.61 1.39 -16.79
CA LEU A 30 -8.28 1.90 -15.59
C LEU A 30 -7.27 2.02 -14.45
N GLY A 31 -6.85 3.26 -14.13
CA GLY A 31 -6.12 3.55 -12.91
C GLY A 31 -7.10 3.76 -11.75
N ILE A 32 -6.79 3.20 -10.59
CA ILE A 32 -7.66 3.27 -9.42
C ILE A 32 -6.87 3.56 -8.13
N ASN A 33 -7.47 4.41 -7.29
CA ASN A 33 -7.06 4.58 -5.90
C ASN A 33 -8.00 3.74 -5.03
N CYS A 34 -7.50 2.63 -4.46
CA CYS A 34 -8.34 1.61 -3.85
C CYS A 34 -7.85 1.19 -2.47
N TYR A 35 -8.68 1.43 -1.46
CA TYR A 35 -8.38 1.14 -0.05
C TYR A 35 -9.50 0.26 0.54
N ARG A 36 -9.41 -1.06 0.30
CA ARG A 36 -10.42 -2.04 0.71
C ARG A 36 -9.96 -2.95 1.86
N GLY A 37 -8.81 -2.68 2.47
CA GLY A 37 -8.24 -3.50 3.53
C GLY A 37 -7.51 -4.73 3.00
N GLU A 38 -7.70 -5.88 3.61
CA GLU A 38 -6.95 -7.11 3.30
C GLU A 38 -7.18 -7.67 1.89
N SER A 39 -8.34 -7.38 1.28
CA SER A 39 -8.70 -7.92 -0.03
C SER A 39 -9.39 -6.87 -0.89
N PHE A 40 -9.09 -6.90 -2.18
CA PHE A 40 -9.81 -6.09 -3.17
C PHE A 40 -11.18 -6.70 -3.55
N GLY A 41 -11.50 -7.91 -3.05
CA GLY A 41 -12.79 -8.55 -3.22
C GLY A 41 -13.15 -8.81 -4.69
N ASP A 42 -14.26 -8.26 -5.14
CA ASP A 42 -14.81 -8.44 -6.48
C ASP A 42 -14.16 -7.54 -7.56
N LEU A 43 -13.21 -6.68 -7.19
CA LEU A 43 -12.66 -5.64 -8.06
C LEU A 43 -12.17 -6.18 -9.42
N PHE A 44 -11.31 -7.18 -9.41
CA PHE A 44 -10.73 -7.73 -10.65
C PHE A 44 -11.79 -8.32 -11.58
N SER A 45 -12.76 -9.06 -11.03
CA SER A 45 -13.85 -9.64 -11.80
C SER A 45 -14.79 -8.57 -12.38
N ARG A 46 -15.09 -7.54 -11.61
CA ARG A 46 -15.91 -6.42 -12.07
C ARG A 46 -15.22 -5.62 -13.18
N VAL A 47 -13.95 -5.27 -13.00
CA VAL A 47 -13.19 -4.58 -14.06
C VAL A 47 -13.14 -5.42 -15.32
N LYS A 48 -12.96 -6.75 -15.21
CA LYS A 48 -12.95 -7.64 -16.37
C LYS A 48 -14.30 -7.67 -17.10
N THR A 49 -15.39 -7.73 -16.37
CA THR A 49 -16.73 -7.91 -16.96
C THR A 49 -17.39 -6.60 -17.38
N GLU A 50 -17.18 -5.51 -16.62
CA GLU A 50 -17.85 -4.23 -16.83
C GLU A 50 -17.04 -3.27 -17.70
N TYR A 51 -15.69 -3.32 -17.60
CA TYR A 51 -14.79 -2.44 -18.36
C TYR A 51 -14.03 -3.14 -19.49
N GLY A 52 -13.58 -4.36 -19.26
CA GLY A 52 -12.94 -5.22 -20.27
C GLY A 52 -11.50 -4.82 -20.64
N LYS A 53 -10.87 -3.90 -19.91
CA LYS A 53 -9.50 -3.43 -20.12
C LYS A 53 -8.66 -3.61 -18.84
N PRO A 54 -7.32 -3.47 -18.92
CA PRO A 54 -6.46 -3.62 -17.75
C PRO A 54 -6.73 -2.63 -16.64
N VAL A 55 -6.41 -3.05 -15.39
CA VAL A 55 -6.43 -2.22 -14.20
C VAL A 55 -5.01 -1.99 -13.66
N LEU A 56 -4.72 -0.74 -13.29
CA LEU A 56 -3.52 -0.31 -12.60
C LEU A 56 -3.92 0.30 -11.25
N PHE A 57 -3.40 -0.21 -10.16
CA PHE A 57 -3.58 0.43 -8.87
C PHE A 57 -2.69 1.67 -8.79
N THR A 58 -3.26 2.84 -9.03
CA THR A 58 -2.54 4.12 -8.92
C THR A 58 -2.25 4.49 -7.48
N GLU A 59 -3.09 4.03 -6.56
CA GLU A 59 -2.83 4.02 -5.12
C GLU A 59 -3.52 2.83 -4.46
N PHE A 60 -2.83 2.21 -3.53
CA PHE A 60 -3.39 1.34 -2.50
C PHE A 60 -2.43 1.28 -1.32
N GLY A 61 -2.93 0.98 -0.15
CA GLY A 61 -2.08 0.97 1.03
C GLY A 61 -2.82 0.61 2.29
N SER A 62 -2.12 0.70 3.39
CA SER A 62 -2.66 0.54 4.74
C SER A 62 -1.91 1.46 5.67
N ASP A 63 -2.59 2.00 6.67
CA ASP A 63 -1.92 2.71 7.74
C ASP A 63 -1.21 1.75 8.70
N ALA A 64 -0.24 2.27 9.43
CA ALA A 64 0.51 1.55 10.45
C ALA A 64 0.08 1.97 11.86
N PHE A 65 -1.19 2.31 12.04
CA PHE A 65 -1.74 2.75 13.33
C PHE A 65 -2.99 1.96 13.68
N ASN A 66 -3.08 1.52 14.93
CA ASN A 66 -4.27 0.84 15.44
C ASN A 66 -5.10 1.83 16.23
N ALA A 67 -6.28 2.20 15.71
CA ALA A 67 -7.19 3.18 16.31
C ALA A 67 -7.81 2.70 17.63
N VAL A 68 -7.86 1.39 17.89
CA VAL A 68 -8.37 0.80 19.13
C VAL A 68 -7.32 0.87 20.25
N THR A 69 -6.08 0.44 19.94
CA THR A 69 -4.99 0.40 20.93
C THR A 69 -4.23 1.72 21.02
N GLN A 70 -4.48 2.65 20.11
CA GLN A 70 -3.80 3.94 19.99
C GLN A 70 -2.27 3.79 19.88
N GLY A 71 -1.81 2.85 19.06
CA GLY A 71 -0.40 2.55 18.89
C GLY A 71 0.00 2.12 17.49
N GLU A 72 1.30 2.12 17.21
CA GLU A 72 1.84 1.70 15.93
C GLU A 72 1.56 0.20 15.68
N ALA A 73 1.02 -0.11 14.50
CA ALA A 73 0.59 -1.44 14.05
C ALA A 73 1.30 -1.86 12.76
N GLN A 74 2.64 -1.83 12.76
CA GLN A 74 3.44 -2.10 11.57
C GLN A 74 3.34 -3.54 11.04
N LYS A 75 2.97 -4.50 11.90
CA LYS A 75 2.75 -5.88 11.47
C LYS A 75 1.48 -5.97 10.62
N GLU A 76 0.42 -5.38 11.10
CA GLU A 76 -0.89 -5.34 10.45
C GLU A 76 -0.81 -4.63 9.10
N GLN A 77 -0.10 -3.50 9.02
CA GLN A 77 0.20 -2.83 7.76
C GLN A 77 0.92 -3.77 6.78
N ALA A 78 1.93 -4.49 7.24
CA ALA A 78 2.71 -5.40 6.43
C ALA A 78 1.89 -6.60 5.94
N ASP A 79 1.02 -7.17 6.78
CA ASP A 79 0.11 -8.25 6.42
C ASP A 79 -0.87 -7.81 5.30
N ILE A 80 -1.49 -6.65 5.45
CA ILE A 80 -2.42 -6.11 4.45
C ILE A 80 -1.71 -5.90 3.11
N LEU A 81 -0.54 -5.28 3.10
CA LEU A 81 0.22 -5.05 1.88
C LEU A 81 0.68 -6.35 1.21
N LEU A 82 1.03 -7.37 1.99
CA LEU A 82 1.34 -8.69 1.46
C LEU A 82 0.14 -9.32 0.75
N HIS A 83 -1.04 -9.24 1.36
CA HIS A 83 -2.28 -9.75 0.77
C HIS A 83 -2.64 -8.98 -0.51
N ASN A 84 -2.57 -7.67 -0.48
CA ASN A 84 -2.88 -6.83 -1.65
C ASN A 84 -1.96 -7.15 -2.84
N TRP A 85 -0.64 -7.22 -2.64
CA TRP A 85 0.29 -7.58 -3.70
C TRP A 85 0.11 -9.02 -4.18
N THR A 86 -0.26 -9.94 -3.29
CA THR A 86 -0.59 -11.31 -3.66
C THR A 86 -1.77 -11.34 -4.62
N GLU A 87 -2.85 -10.62 -4.32
CA GLU A 87 -4.01 -10.55 -5.22
C GLU A 87 -3.66 -9.91 -6.57
N ILE A 88 -2.85 -8.84 -6.59
CA ILE A 88 -2.37 -8.22 -7.83
C ILE A 88 -1.60 -9.23 -8.68
N TYR A 89 -0.67 -9.99 -8.10
CA TYR A 89 0.10 -11.01 -8.84
C TYR A 89 -0.75 -12.18 -9.31
N LEU A 90 -1.70 -12.65 -8.51
CA LEU A 90 -2.63 -13.72 -8.89
C LEU A 90 -3.59 -13.30 -10.01
N ASN A 91 -3.77 -12.01 -10.23
CA ASN A 91 -4.59 -11.45 -11.30
C ASN A 91 -3.76 -10.75 -12.39
N ALA A 92 -2.44 -10.96 -12.42
CA ALA A 92 -1.55 -10.32 -13.38
C ALA A 92 -2.01 -10.53 -14.83
N ALA A 93 -1.87 -9.50 -15.66
CA ALA A 93 -2.39 -9.45 -17.02
C ALA A 93 -1.91 -10.64 -17.86
N GLY A 94 -2.84 -11.35 -18.47
CA GLY A 94 -2.58 -12.56 -19.25
C GLY A 94 -2.24 -13.79 -18.41
N LEU A 95 -2.30 -13.72 -17.07
CA LEU A 95 -1.96 -14.79 -16.15
C LEU A 95 -3.06 -15.03 -15.12
N GLY A 96 -3.31 -16.31 -14.79
CA GLY A 96 -4.13 -16.71 -13.64
C GLY A 96 -5.59 -16.26 -13.71
N ASN A 97 -6.12 -15.94 -12.55
CA ASN A 97 -7.54 -15.72 -12.23
C ASN A 97 -8.29 -14.80 -13.24
N ASN A 98 -8.34 -13.50 -13.01
CA ASN A 98 -8.98 -12.56 -13.94
C ASN A 98 -8.02 -12.11 -15.05
N GLY A 99 -6.71 -12.09 -14.79
CA GLY A 99 -5.69 -11.82 -15.79
C GLY A 99 -5.71 -10.38 -16.34
N ASN A 100 -6.06 -9.41 -15.52
CA ASN A 100 -6.26 -8.01 -15.95
C ASN A 100 -5.50 -6.97 -15.12
N ALA A 101 -4.78 -7.36 -14.06
CA ALA A 101 -3.95 -6.43 -13.28
C ALA A 101 -2.58 -6.22 -13.94
N ILE A 102 -2.16 -4.97 -14.13
CA ILE A 102 -0.83 -4.64 -14.68
C ILE A 102 0.15 -4.15 -13.62
N GLY A 103 -0.25 -4.13 -12.34
CA GLY A 103 0.58 -3.74 -11.21
C GLY A 103 -0.04 -2.63 -10.39
N GLY A 104 0.79 -1.97 -9.57
CA GLY A 104 0.32 -0.89 -8.72
C GLY A 104 1.41 -0.13 -8.00
N PHE A 105 1.02 0.96 -7.35
CA PHE A 105 1.86 1.81 -6.54
C PHE A 105 1.34 1.79 -5.11
N THR A 106 2.17 1.29 -4.19
CA THR A 106 1.85 1.32 -2.76
C THR A 106 1.90 2.76 -2.25
N PHE A 107 0.85 3.23 -1.67
CA PHE A 107 0.77 4.50 -0.99
C PHE A 107 1.01 4.28 0.51
N GLN A 108 2.14 4.81 1.09
CA GLN A 108 3.14 5.66 0.46
C GLN A 108 4.54 5.36 1.02
N TRP A 109 5.57 6.08 0.53
CA TRP A 109 6.97 5.86 0.94
C TRP A 109 7.22 6.26 2.39
N THR A 110 6.84 7.48 2.76
CA THR A 110 6.99 7.99 4.13
C THR A 110 5.67 8.50 4.68
N ASP A 111 5.59 8.59 6.01
CA ASP A 111 4.43 9.16 6.68
C ASP A 111 4.13 10.59 6.21
N GLY A 112 2.85 10.88 6.05
CA GLY A 112 2.34 12.15 5.56
C GLY A 112 1.76 13.03 6.67
N TRP A 113 2.58 13.54 7.58
CA TRP A 113 2.14 14.32 8.75
C TRP A 113 1.35 15.60 8.44
N TRP A 114 1.25 15.96 7.17
CA TRP A 114 0.45 17.08 6.67
C TRP A 114 -1.01 16.70 6.34
N LYS A 115 -1.35 15.43 6.43
CA LYS A 115 -2.71 14.93 6.17
C LYS A 115 -3.68 15.35 7.29
N THR A 116 -4.98 15.14 7.06
CA THR A 116 -6.06 15.37 8.04
C THR A 116 -6.10 16.80 8.60
N GLY A 117 -5.71 17.81 7.79
CA GLY A 117 -5.71 19.20 8.20
C GLY A 117 -4.62 19.58 9.20
N GLN A 118 -3.62 18.72 9.40
CA GLN A 118 -2.46 19.01 10.22
C GLN A 118 -1.55 20.01 9.51
N THR A 119 -1.72 21.29 9.79
CA THR A 119 -1.01 22.38 9.09
C THR A 119 -0.02 23.14 9.99
N THR A 120 -0.07 22.94 11.30
CA THR A 120 0.67 23.76 12.26
C THR A 120 1.72 22.97 13.03
N ASN A 121 1.53 21.70 13.29
CA ASN A 121 2.47 20.86 14.02
C ASN A 121 2.89 19.64 13.20
N LEU A 122 3.69 19.86 12.19
CA LEU A 122 4.17 18.82 11.27
C LEU A 122 5.29 17.94 11.86
N SER A 123 5.57 18.07 13.16
CA SER A 123 6.62 17.31 13.86
C SER A 123 6.07 16.13 14.65
N ILE A 124 4.75 15.95 14.70
CA ILE A 124 4.08 14.84 15.38
C ILE A 124 3.00 14.23 14.51
N HIS A 125 2.77 12.93 14.68
CA HIS A 125 1.67 12.24 14.07
C HIS A 125 0.32 12.66 14.71
N ASP A 126 -0.68 12.88 13.88
CA ASP A 126 -2.06 12.92 14.34
C ASP A 126 -2.55 11.48 14.59
N THR A 127 -3.20 11.25 15.70
CA THR A 127 -3.80 9.96 16.07
C THR A 127 -5.30 9.90 15.78
N ARG A 128 -5.87 10.96 15.22
CA ARG A 128 -7.27 10.98 14.76
C ARG A 128 -7.34 10.37 13.36
N ALA A 129 -8.30 9.49 13.18
CA ALA A 129 -8.55 8.91 11.86
C ALA A 129 -9.20 9.93 10.92
N SER A 130 -8.78 9.91 9.66
CA SER A 130 -9.28 10.79 8.61
C SER A 130 -10.66 10.37 8.13
N TRP A 131 -10.88 9.06 8.01
CA TRP A 131 -12.11 8.47 7.47
C TRP A 131 -12.30 7.03 7.94
N SER A 132 -13.51 6.50 7.80
CA SER A 132 -13.90 5.17 8.26
C SER A 132 -13.75 4.15 7.13
N ASN A 133 -13.14 3.00 7.44
CA ASN A 133 -13.05 1.88 6.50
C ASN A 133 -13.17 0.54 7.25
N GLY A 134 -14.29 -0.13 7.10
CA GLY A 134 -14.57 -1.43 7.73
C GLY A 134 -13.72 -2.60 7.20
N GLY A 135 -12.93 -2.40 6.13
CA GLY A 135 -11.97 -3.38 5.63
C GLY A 135 -10.76 -3.60 6.53
N TYR A 136 -10.51 -2.67 7.46
CA TYR A 136 -9.40 -2.72 8.43
C TYR A 136 -9.89 -3.26 9.76
N LYS A 137 -10.20 -4.55 9.80
CA LYS A 137 -10.87 -5.21 10.93
C LYS A 137 -10.07 -5.22 12.23
N PHE A 138 -8.75 -5.14 12.16
CA PHE A 138 -7.88 -5.17 13.33
C PHE A 138 -8.02 -3.92 14.21
N ASP A 139 -8.45 -2.81 13.64
CA ASP A 139 -8.60 -1.54 14.33
C ASP A 139 -9.95 -0.84 14.07
N TYR A 140 -10.90 -1.55 13.47
CA TYR A 140 -12.23 -1.01 13.18
C TYR A 140 -12.99 -0.69 14.45
N VAL A 141 -13.43 0.57 14.54
CA VAL A 141 -14.31 1.06 15.61
C VAL A 141 -15.62 1.51 14.97
N GLU A 142 -16.72 0.84 15.29
CA GLU A 142 -18.03 1.15 14.72
C GLU A 142 -18.44 2.61 15.03
N GLY A 143 -18.93 3.31 14.00
CA GLY A 143 -19.32 4.72 14.09
C GLY A 143 -18.17 5.71 14.21
N SER A 144 -16.91 5.24 14.18
CA SER A 144 -15.72 6.07 14.23
C SER A 144 -14.85 5.85 12.97
N ASN A 145 -14.00 6.81 12.68
CA ASN A 145 -13.00 6.66 11.65
C ASN A 145 -11.86 5.77 12.15
N ASN A 146 -11.27 4.99 11.27
CA ASN A 146 -10.17 4.10 11.57
C ASN A 146 -9.02 4.13 10.55
N MET A 147 -9.10 5.04 9.57
CA MET A 147 -8.02 5.26 8.58
C MET A 147 -7.19 6.47 8.98
N ASN A 148 -5.97 6.23 9.40
CA ASN A 148 -5.04 7.25 9.87
C ASN A 148 -4.03 7.59 8.77
N GLU A 149 -4.40 8.52 7.88
CA GLU A 149 -3.61 8.84 6.67
C GLU A 149 -2.18 9.29 6.93
N GLU A 150 -1.90 9.85 8.08
CA GLU A 150 -0.54 10.24 8.43
C GLU A 150 0.42 9.05 8.63
N TRP A 151 -0.13 7.84 8.84
CA TRP A 151 0.62 6.62 9.14
C TRP A 151 0.77 5.67 7.94
N PHE A 152 0.51 6.12 6.74
CA PHE A 152 0.57 5.28 5.53
C PHE A 152 1.98 4.96 5.03
N GLY A 153 3.00 5.61 5.57
CA GLY A 153 4.39 5.36 5.18
C GLY A 153 4.83 3.92 5.41
N ILE A 154 5.47 3.31 4.41
CA ILE A 154 6.23 2.08 4.63
C ILE A 154 7.51 2.35 5.41
N CYS A 155 7.91 3.62 5.50
CA CYS A 155 8.93 4.14 6.39
C CYS A 155 8.29 5.14 7.35
N ALA A 156 8.48 4.94 8.65
CA ALA A 156 8.11 5.91 9.66
C ALA A 156 9.01 7.15 9.57
N LYS A 157 8.42 8.30 9.84
CA LYS A 157 9.11 9.58 9.89
C LYS A 157 9.59 9.85 11.31
N GLY A 158 10.88 10.10 11.46
CA GLY A 158 11.51 10.46 12.75
C GLY A 158 11.62 11.96 12.98
N THR A 159 12.48 12.36 13.89
CA THR A 159 12.78 13.77 14.17
C THR A 159 13.56 14.41 13.02
N PRO A 160 13.29 15.68 12.69
CA PRO A 160 14.11 16.39 11.70
C PRO A 160 15.49 16.78 12.29
N ASP A 161 16.50 16.83 11.44
CA ASP A 161 17.80 17.42 11.74
C ASP A 161 17.73 18.97 11.70
N ALA A 162 18.84 19.64 11.96
CA ALA A 162 18.94 21.11 11.94
C ALA A 162 18.61 21.74 10.55
N ARG A 163 18.60 20.95 9.49
CA ARG A 163 18.24 21.38 8.12
C ARG A 163 16.77 21.10 7.79
N GLY A 164 16.01 20.51 8.73
CA GLY A 164 14.64 20.09 8.51
C GLY A 164 14.50 18.78 7.74
N ILE A 165 15.59 17.98 7.62
CA ILE A 165 15.54 16.66 6.98
C ILE A 165 15.14 15.62 8.02
N TYR A 166 14.06 14.90 7.75
CA TYR A 166 13.55 13.87 8.64
C TYR A 166 14.30 12.55 8.47
N GLU A 167 14.55 11.90 9.58
CA GLU A 167 14.98 10.50 9.54
C GLU A 167 13.86 9.60 9.09
N LEU A 168 14.22 8.53 8.41
CA LEU A 168 13.27 7.52 7.97
C LEU A 168 13.62 6.18 8.62
N TYR A 169 12.63 5.57 9.24
CA TYR A 169 12.74 4.25 9.85
C TYR A 169 11.89 3.26 9.07
N PRO A 170 12.51 2.34 8.30
CA PRO A 170 11.76 1.31 7.60
C PRO A 170 10.88 0.51 8.56
N ARG A 171 9.59 0.36 8.25
CA ARG A 171 8.66 -0.52 8.95
C ARG A 171 8.73 -1.93 8.40
N ALA A 172 8.03 -2.87 9.05
CA ALA A 172 7.90 -4.24 8.56
C ALA A 172 7.40 -4.30 7.10
N ALA A 173 6.52 -3.39 6.70
CA ALA A 173 6.02 -3.24 5.35
C ALA A 173 7.13 -3.04 4.30
N TYR A 174 8.15 -2.25 4.60
CA TYR A 174 9.30 -2.06 3.72
C TYR A 174 10.01 -3.39 3.40
N TYR A 175 10.26 -4.22 4.41
CA TYR A 175 10.95 -5.51 4.24
C TYR A 175 10.07 -6.53 3.54
N VAL A 176 8.78 -6.57 3.86
CA VAL A 176 7.79 -7.40 3.15
C VAL A 176 7.76 -7.04 1.68
N LEU A 177 7.65 -5.75 1.33
CA LEU A 177 7.64 -5.31 -0.07
C LEU A 177 8.97 -5.61 -0.78
N LYS A 178 10.10 -5.45 -0.09
CA LYS A 178 11.41 -5.86 -0.62
C LYS A 178 11.45 -7.34 -1.03
N ASP A 179 10.78 -8.21 -0.31
CA ASP A 179 10.72 -9.63 -0.63
C ASP A 179 9.63 -9.95 -1.67
N VAL A 180 8.46 -9.36 -1.55
CA VAL A 180 7.37 -9.51 -2.53
C VAL A 180 7.79 -9.06 -3.92
N HIS A 181 8.51 -7.97 -4.06
CA HIS A 181 8.96 -7.46 -5.36
C HIS A 181 10.08 -8.28 -6.03
N LYS A 182 10.59 -9.32 -5.37
CA LYS A 182 11.45 -10.34 -6.02
C LYS A 182 10.63 -11.36 -6.80
N ILE A 183 9.33 -11.47 -6.53
CA ILE A 183 8.43 -12.39 -7.22
C ILE A 183 8.12 -11.81 -8.60
N ASN A 184 8.42 -12.60 -9.63
CA ASN A 184 8.09 -12.22 -11.00
C ASN A 184 6.94 -13.10 -11.52
N PRO A 185 5.73 -12.56 -11.61
CA PRO A 185 4.59 -13.33 -12.11
C PRO A 185 4.73 -13.74 -13.58
N TYR A 186 5.62 -13.08 -14.32
CA TYR A 186 5.88 -13.35 -15.75
C TYR A 186 7.12 -14.21 -16.00
N ALA A 187 7.73 -14.77 -14.96
CA ALA A 187 8.83 -15.70 -15.15
C ALA A 187 8.39 -16.94 -15.94
N ALA A 188 9.29 -17.51 -16.74
CA ALA A 188 8.99 -18.70 -17.52
C ALA A 188 8.50 -19.85 -16.60
N GLY A 189 7.34 -20.42 -16.92
CA GLY A 189 6.69 -21.45 -16.12
C GLY A 189 5.99 -20.97 -14.85
N SER A 190 5.84 -19.65 -14.66
CA SER A 190 5.07 -19.09 -13.54
C SER A 190 3.59 -19.48 -13.64
N THR A 191 3.02 -19.85 -12.50
CA THR A 191 1.62 -20.22 -12.32
C THR A 191 1.08 -19.58 -11.05
N THR A 192 -0.23 -19.52 -10.88
CA THR A 192 -0.84 -19.06 -9.64
C THR A 192 -0.35 -19.87 -8.42
N SER A 193 -0.18 -21.18 -8.58
CA SER A 193 0.36 -22.04 -7.50
C SER A 193 1.80 -21.71 -7.16
N SER A 194 2.65 -21.44 -8.15
CA SER A 194 4.05 -21.04 -7.90
C SER A 194 4.15 -19.67 -7.25
N ILE A 195 3.28 -18.73 -7.61
CA ILE A 195 3.19 -17.42 -6.97
C ILE A 195 2.78 -17.57 -5.50
N ILE A 196 1.74 -18.33 -5.21
CA ILE A 196 1.30 -18.61 -3.84
C ILE A 196 2.44 -19.23 -3.02
N SER A 197 3.17 -20.19 -3.58
CA SER A 197 4.32 -20.82 -2.91
C SER A 197 5.42 -19.80 -2.59
N GLN A 198 5.74 -18.89 -3.51
CA GLN A 198 6.74 -17.86 -3.28
C GLN A 198 6.30 -16.85 -2.22
N VAL A 199 5.04 -16.41 -2.29
CA VAL A 199 4.44 -15.49 -1.29
C VAL A 199 4.44 -16.12 0.11
N SER A 200 4.16 -17.43 0.22
CA SER A 200 4.20 -18.15 1.50
C SER A 200 5.59 -18.17 2.14
N GLY A 201 6.64 -17.90 1.36
CA GLY A 201 8.01 -17.74 1.86
C GLY A 201 8.29 -16.38 2.48
N VAL A 202 7.42 -15.38 2.28
CA VAL A 202 7.59 -14.05 2.86
C VAL A 202 7.17 -14.07 4.33
N ASN A 203 8.11 -13.78 5.22
CA ASN A 203 7.88 -13.89 6.66
C ASN A 203 7.71 -12.51 7.31
N VAL A 204 6.46 -12.15 7.59
CA VAL A 204 6.12 -10.85 8.18
C VAL A 204 6.76 -10.65 9.56
N MET A 205 6.84 -11.70 10.39
CA MET A 205 7.48 -11.56 11.71
C MET A 205 8.98 -11.30 11.61
N SER A 206 9.67 -11.93 10.66
CA SER A 206 11.07 -11.61 10.38
C SER A 206 11.24 -10.17 9.92
N SER A 207 10.30 -9.65 9.13
CA SER A 207 10.28 -8.25 8.70
C SER A 207 10.08 -7.28 9.88
N VAL A 208 9.23 -7.62 10.85
CA VAL A 208 9.05 -6.86 12.10
C VAL A 208 10.35 -6.82 12.90
N LEU A 209 11.04 -7.96 13.02
CA LEU A 209 12.33 -8.03 13.73
C LEU A 209 13.41 -7.19 13.04
N SER A 210 13.49 -7.24 11.70
CA SER A 210 14.41 -6.42 10.92
C SER A 210 14.15 -4.93 11.14
N ALA A 211 12.90 -4.50 11.07
CA ALA A 211 12.51 -3.10 11.29
C ALA A 211 12.92 -2.60 12.69
N ARG A 212 12.73 -3.43 13.72
CA ARG A 212 13.13 -3.09 15.10
C ARG A 212 14.64 -3.01 15.26
N SER A 213 15.37 -3.96 14.66
CA SER A 213 16.83 -4.02 14.71
C SER A 213 17.45 -2.80 14.04
N ASP A 214 17.00 -2.46 12.83
CA ASP A 214 17.54 -1.33 12.07
C ASP A 214 17.24 0.00 12.75
N LYS A 215 16.04 0.18 13.29
CA LYS A 215 15.70 1.37 14.09
C LYS A 215 16.61 1.51 15.31
N ALA A 216 16.86 0.42 16.02
CA ALA A 216 17.75 0.44 17.19
C ALA A 216 19.20 0.74 16.81
N ALA A 217 19.69 0.20 15.68
CA ALA A 217 21.03 0.48 15.17
C ALA A 217 21.21 1.95 14.79
N LEU A 218 20.28 2.52 14.02
CA LEU A 218 20.29 3.93 13.64
C LEU A 218 20.26 4.87 14.85
N GLN A 219 19.44 4.55 15.86
CA GLN A 219 19.38 5.31 17.10
C GLN A 219 20.68 5.18 17.92
N GLY A 220 21.30 4.00 17.94
CA GLY A 220 22.56 3.74 18.62
C GLY A 220 23.75 4.47 17.99
N GLU A 221 23.80 4.56 16.67
CA GLU A 221 24.83 5.34 15.96
C GLU A 221 24.71 6.84 16.25
N LYS A 222 23.50 7.38 16.32
CA LYS A 222 23.25 8.76 16.72
C LYS A 222 23.81 9.08 18.12
N THR A 223 23.54 8.20 19.07
CA THR A 223 24.02 8.38 20.46
C THR A 223 25.55 8.41 20.51
N LYS A 224 26.22 7.65 19.65
CA LYS A 224 27.69 7.69 19.53
C LYS A 224 28.20 8.99 18.91
N LEU A 225 27.48 9.56 17.92
CA LEU A 225 27.88 10.82 17.28
C LEU A 225 27.61 12.05 18.13
N ILE A 226 26.67 12.02 19.04
CA ILE A 226 26.35 13.11 19.98
C ILE A 226 27.26 13.05 21.20
N GLY A 227 27.90 11.93 21.48
CA GLY A 227 28.84 11.74 22.58
C GLY A 227 30.31 12.08 22.26
N LEU A 228 30.56 12.64 21.08
CA LEU A 228 31.82 13.21 20.65
C LEU A 228 31.75 14.75 20.69
#